data_388df609a7a69aeb2cacafa83cb86b91
#
_entry.id   388df609a7a69aeb2cacafa83cb86b91
#
_cell.length_a   1.000
_cell.length_b   1.000
_cell.length_c   1.000
_cell.angle_alpha   90.00
_cell.angle_beta   90.00
_cell.angle_gamma   90.00
#
_symmetry.space_group_name_H-M   'P 1'
#
loop_
_entity.id
_entity.type
_entity.pdbx_description
1 polymer ?
#
loop_
_entity_poly.entity_id
_entity_poly.type
_entity_poly.pdbx_seq_one_letter_code
_entity_poly.pdbx_strand_id
1 'polypeptide(L)' 'MNLKIEYERDFDGWLSHNIHLLRQGKFAEIDAEHLIEELEDMGRERKSELVSRFIVLIAHLLKWQFQYR' A
#
# COMPACT_ATOMS: atom_id res chain seq x y z
N MET A 1 -4.72 -15.03 7.06
CA MET A 1 -3.54 -14.18 7.17
C MET A 1 -3.94 -12.77 7.58
N ASN A 2 -3.24 -12.21 8.55
CA ASN A 2 -3.52 -10.86 9.00
C ASN A 2 -2.35 -9.95 8.66
N LEU A 3 -2.52 -9.13 7.64
CA LEU A 3 -1.45 -8.29 7.16
C LEU A 3 -1.01 -7.24 8.19
N LYS A 4 -1.94 -6.75 8.98
CA LYS A 4 -1.58 -5.73 9.96
C LYS A 4 -0.66 -6.30 11.04
N ILE A 5 -0.88 -7.54 11.42
CA ILE A 5 0.00 -8.20 12.37
C ILE A 5 1.33 -8.52 11.72
N GLU A 6 1.29 -8.98 10.49
CA GLU A 6 2.49 -9.33 9.74
C GLU A 6 3.41 -8.12 9.56
N TYR A 7 2.82 -6.96 9.42
CA TYR A 7 3.60 -5.73 9.26
C TYR A 7 4.62 -5.56 10.40
N GLU A 8 4.21 -5.90 11.60
CA GLU A 8 5.08 -5.74 12.75
C GLU A 8 6.00 -6.93 12.98
N ARG A 9 5.58 -8.10 12.57
CA ARG A 9 6.33 -9.31 12.83
C ARG A 9 7.30 -9.70 11.73
N ASP A 10 6.90 -9.50 10.51
CA ASP A 10 7.67 -9.94 9.35
C ASP A 10 7.46 -8.94 8.22
N PHE A 11 8.22 -7.88 8.27
CA PHE A 11 8.06 -6.79 7.31
C PHE A 11 8.24 -7.27 5.87
N ASP A 12 9.25 -8.10 5.63
CA ASP A 12 9.51 -8.57 4.27
C ASP A 12 8.36 -9.41 3.75
N GLY A 13 7.83 -10.29 4.59
CA GLY A 13 6.68 -11.09 4.20
C GLY A 13 5.45 -10.23 3.97
N TRP A 14 5.24 -9.27 4.85
CA TRP A 14 4.12 -8.33 4.71
C TRP A 14 4.21 -7.59 3.37
N LEU A 15 5.39 -7.11 3.04
CA LEU A 15 5.59 -6.38 1.79
C LEU A 15 5.33 -7.27 0.58
N SER A 16 5.87 -8.48 0.62
CA SER A 16 5.69 -9.43 -0.49
C SER A 16 4.23 -9.77 -0.70
N HIS A 17 3.49 -9.97 0.38
CA HIS A 17 2.07 -10.30 0.28
C HIS A 17 1.28 -9.15 -0.34
N ASN A 18 1.59 -7.92 0.09
CA ASN A 18 0.91 -6.78 -0.49
C ASN A 18 1.22 -6.63 -1.97
N ILE A 19 2.47 -6.83 -2.35
CA ILE A 19 2.85 -6.75 -3.75
C ILE A 19 2.09 -7.79 -4.56
N HIS A 20 1.98 -8.99 -4.03
CA HIS A 20 1.28 -10.06 -4.70
C HIS A 20 -0.20 -9.70 -4.91
N LEU A 21 -0.82 -9.16 -3.88
CA LEU A 21 -2.22 -8.76 -3.97
C LEU A 21 -2.42 -7.63 -4.97
N LEU A 22 -1.48 -6.69 -4.99
CA LEU A 22 -1.56 -5.60 -5.95
C LEU A 22 -1.46 -6.10 -7.38
N ARG A 23 -0.58 -7.07 -7.60
CA ARG A 23 -0.42 -7.63 -8.95
C ARG A 23 -1.67 -8.37 -9.40
N GLN A 24 -2.40 -8.95 -8.45
CA GLN A 24 -3.63 -9.65 -8.76
C GLN A 24 -4.83 -8.72 -8.86
N GLY A 25 -4.64 -7.45 -8.58
CA GLY A 25 -5.74 -6.50 -8.62
C GLY A 25 -6.66 -6.57 -7.42
N LYS A 26 -6.23 -7.22 -6.36
CA LYS A 26 -7.06 -7.37 -5.16
C LYS A 26 -6.84 -6.20 -4.22
N PHE A 27 -7.23 -5.03 -4.67
CA PHE A 27 -6.95 -3.79 -3.94
C PHE A 27 -7.66 -3.68 -2.61
N ALA A 28 -8.78 -4.35 -2.46
CA ALA A 28 -9.51 -4.28 -1.20
C ALA A 28 -8.85 -5.10 -0.10
N GLU A 29 -7.93 -5.98 -0.47
CA GLU A 29 -7.31 -6.88 0.51
C GLU A 29 -5.95 -6.41 0.98
N ILE A 30 -5.37 -5.39 0.36
CA ILE A 30 -4.05 -4.93 0.77
C ILE A 30 -4.14 -4.13 2.07
N ASP A 31 -3.00 -4.01 2.73
CA ASP A 31 -2.91 -3.21 3.95
C ASP A 31 -2.54 -1.78 3.57
N ALA A 32 -3.53 -1.05 3.08
CA ALA A 32 -3.31 0.27 2.52
C ALA A 32 -2.77 1.26 3.56
N GLU A 33 -3.26 1.17 4.78
CA GLU A 33 -2.82 2.09 5.82
C GLU A 33 -1.32 2.05 6.03
N HIS A 34 -0.79 0.86 6.20
CA HIS A 34 0.63 0.71 6.44
C HIS A 34 1.44 0.96 5.17
N LEU A 35 0.89 0.60 4.00
CA LEU A 35 1.57 0.89 2.75
C LEU A 35 1.74 2.38 2.55
N ILE A 36 0.68 3.13 2.81
CA ILE A 36 0.74 4.58 2.67
C ILE A 36 1.75 5.16 3.66
N GLU A 37 1.74 4.66 4.87
CA GLU A 37 2.67 5.12 5.88
C GLU A 37 4.12 4.93 5.44
N GLU A 38 4.43 3.75 4.90
CA GLU A 38 5.78 3.48 4.45
C GLU A 38 6.17 4.35 3.26
N LEU A 39 5.24 4.55 2.34
CA LEU A 39 5.52 5.38 1.19
C LEU A 39 5.71 6.84 1.60
N GLU A 40 4.94 7.29 2.57
CA GLU A 40 5.10 8.65 3.07
C GLU A 40 6.46 8.85 3.73
N ASP A 41 6.91 7.84 4.47
CA ASP A 41 8.22 7.91 5.09
C ASP A 41 9.30 8.02 4.03
N MET A 42 9.19 7.23 2.99
CA MET A 42 10.14 7.31 1.88
C MET A 42 10.10 8.69 1.22
N GLY A 43 8.89 9.21 1.04
CA GLY A 43 8.73 10.51 0.43
C GLY A 43 9.34 11.62 1.26
N ARG A 44 9.22 11.52 2.58
CA ARG A 44 9.80 12.51 3.47
C ARG A 44 11.32 12.52 3.36
N GLU A 45 11.89 11.34 3.31
CA GLU A 45 13.34 11.23 3.24
C GLU A 45 13.90 11.69 1.91
N ARG A 46 13.25 11.29 0.85
CA ARG A 46 13.76 11.56 -0.49
C ARG A 46 13.08 12.72 -1.18
N LYS A 47 11.93 13.11 -0.69
CA LYS A 47 11.14 14.16 -1.30
C LYS A 47 10.93 13.90 -2.78
N SER A 48 10.62 12.68 -3.09
CA SER A 48 10.47 12.25 -4.46
C SER A 48 9.05 12.50 -4.95
N GLU A 49 8.94 13.20 -6.07
CA GLU A 49 7.64 13.39 -6.70
C GLU A 49 7.04 12.07 -7.12
N LEU A 50 7.91 11.15 -7.53
CA LEU A 50 7.44 9.84 -7.96
C LEU A 50 6.75 9.11 -6.82
N VAL A 51 7.35 9.16 -5.64
CA VAL A 51 6.76 8.50 -4.48
C VAL A 51 5.42 9.13 -4.13
N SER A 52 5.37 10.46 -4.17
CA SER A 52 4.12 11.16 -3.88
C SER A 52 3.01 10.78 -4.86
N ARG A 53 3.36 10.69 -6.14
CA ARG A 53 2.40 10.31 -7.15
C ARG A 53 1.92 8.89 -6.94
N PHE A 54 2.82 8.02 -6.51
CA PHE A 54 2.47 6.64 -6.25
C PHE A 54 1.48 6.53 -5.10
N ILE A 55 1.70 7.33 -4.06
CA ILE A 55 0.79 7.37 -2.91
C ILE A 55 -0.60 7.81 -3.36
N VAL A 56 -0.66 8.86 -4.16
CA VAL A 56 -1.93 9.37 -4.65
C VAL A 56 -2.62 8.33 -5.52
N LEU A 57 -1.86 7.67 -6.36
CA LEU A 57 -2.42 6.64 -7.24
C LEU A 57 -3.06 5.51 -6.43
N ILE A 58 -2.37 5.04 -5.40
CA ILE A 58 -2.91 3.99 -4.56
C ILE A 58 -4.19 4.45 -3.88
N ALA A 59 -4.19 5.67 -3.38
CA ALA A 59 -5.37 6.21 -2.72
C ALA A 59 -6.54 6.28 -3.67
N HIS A 60 -6.30 6.70 -4.91
CA HIS A 60 -7.35 6.78 -5.90
C HIS A 60 -7.89 5.41 -6.27
N LEU A 61 -7.01 4.43 -6.42
CA LEU A 61 -7.44 3.08 -6.75
C LEU A 61 -8.32 2.51 -5.66
N LEU A 62 -7.95 2.73 -4.41
CA LEU A 62 -8.75 2.24 -3.30
C LEU A 62 -10.10 2.93 -3.24
N LYS A 63 -10.10 4.24 -3.42
CA LYS A 63 -11.34 5.00 -3.40
C LYS A 63 -12.25 4.54 -4.53
N TRP A 64 -11.70 4.36 -5.71
CA TRP A 64 -12.46 3.92 -6.85
C TRP A 64 -13.06 2.55 -6.60
N GLN A 65 -12.26 1.68 -5.98
CA GLN A 65 -12.70 0.33 -5.68
C GLN A 65 -13.93 0.33 -4.78
N PHE A 66 -13.96 1.22 -3.80
CA PHE A 66 -15.07 1.26 -2.85
C PHE A 66 -16.27 2.02 -3.35
N GLN A 67 -16.06 3.00 -4.21
CA GLN A 67 -17.16 3.83 -4.69
C GLN A 67 -17.83 3.25 -5.90
N TYR A 68 -17.17 2.38 -6.57
CA TYR A 68 -17.69 1.83 -7.80
C TYR A 68 -18.88 0.90 -7.55
N ARG A 69 -19.80 0.93 -8.45
CA ARG A 69 -21.01 0.12 -8.34
C ARG A 69 -21.25 -0.67 -9.51
#